data_ea564acedd14d786f9e17adcff923c27
#
_entry.id   ea564acedd14d786f9e17adcff923c27
#
_cell.length_a   1.000
_cell.length_b   1.000
_cell.length_c   1.000
_cell.angle_alpha   90.00
_cell.angle_beta   90.00
_cell.angle_gamma   90.00
#
_symmetry.space_group_name_H-M   'P 1'
#
loop_
_entity.id
_entity.type
_entity.pdbx_description
1 polymer ?
#
loop_
_entity_poly.entity_id
_entity_poly.type
_entity_poly.pdbx_seq_one_letter_code
_entity_poly.pdbx_strand_id
1 'polypeptide(L)'
;MHGLAERLLKTIRKQESIRAGDRLAVAVSGGADSVALLCLLLELRAELGIVLSVAHVNHKLRGEESDEDERFVGELARRYELELHTREAPLDPPRDSGIEAAARKLRYDFFRELAREGRVAKIATAHTLDDQAETVLLRIFRGTGIRGLAGIHPRIVFEEQGRTFGELVRPLLGFRRTALQEFLRERDQRWREDSSNRDLAFMRNRARQRLLPMIGEDFGDAAIEHMSELAEIARAEEEHWECGHPEVVAQRVGSGYKPRQAASLRVGPLLALPLAAQRRLVRTWLETHAPDLSISFRLIEEALELVLGSLDKRSLDRRPAGKKLELSGGWSLRRGRQELLLELGPVGSQGAAADYEYALTLPGAVEVPELGMRIEARVVDAGDVSERERGQLLNLGLMPRVVLIRNWHAGDRFWPAHTAAAKKVKELLSHRHATGVEKKLWPVAVAEGCGLVWMRGFAVPAAFRASPGALQAIWIRQIPEMM
;
A
#
# COMPACT_ATOMS: atom_id res chain seq x y z
N MET A 1 -5.89 -11.96 -42.67
CA MET A 1 -5.52 -11.69 -41.27
C MET A 1 -5.46 -10.18 -41.11
N HIS A 2 -6.10 -9.65 -40.07
CA HIS A 2 -6.07 -8.20 -39.76
C HIS A 2 -4.67 -7.77 -39.28
N GLY A 3 -4.23 -6.54 -39.59
CA GLY A 3 -2.89 -6.06 -39.23
C GLY A 3 -2.57 -6.12 -37.73
N LEU A 4 -3.58 -5.86 -36.85
CA LEU A 4 -3.44 -6.04 -35.40
C LEU A 4 -3.24 -7.51 -35.01
N ALA A 5 -3.90 -8.46 -35.69
CA ALA A 5 -3.72 -9.88 -35.44
C ALA A 5 -2.30 -10.34 -35.84
N GLU A 6 -1.77 -9.85 -36.96
CA GLU A 6 -0.38 -10.11 -37.36
C GLU A 6 0.63 -9.57 -36.36
N ARG A 7 0.40 -8.35 -35.87
CA ARG A 7 1.24 -7.73 -34.83
C ARG A 7 1.16 -8.54 -33.53
N LEU A 8 -0.02 -8.99 -33.13
CA LEU A 8 -0.22 -9.82 -31.94
C LEU A 8 0.50 -11.16 -32.09
N LEU A 9 0.39 -11.82 -33.25
CA LEU A 9 1.08 -13.07 -33.54
C LEU A 9 2.60 -12.92 -33.39
N LYS A 10 3.18 -11.84 -33.95
CA LYS A 10 4.59 -11.53 -33.80
C LYS A 10 4.98 -11.34 -32.33
N THR A 11 4.15 -10.63 -31.56
CA THR A 11 4.38 -10.40 -30.14
C THR A 11 4.34 -11.71 -29.33
N ILE A 12 3.34 -12.55 -29.56
CA ILE A 12 3.19 -13.86 -28.90
C ILE A 12 4.39 -14.76 -29.19
N ARG A 13 4.85 -14.81 -30.47
CA ARG A 13 6.01 -15.60 -30.87
C ARG A 13 7.32 -15.08 -30.27
N LYS A 14 7.52 -13.75 -30.28
CA LYS A 14 8.71 -13.12 -29.67
C LYS A 14 8.81 -13.39 -28.16
N GLN A 15 7.67 -13.35 -27.46
CA GLN A 15 7.61 -13.55 -26.01
C GLN A 15 7.49 -15.02 -25.59
N GLU A 16 7.28 -15.93 -26.53
CA GLU A 16 6.97 -17.34 -26.29
C GLU A 16 5.85 -17.54 -25.25
N SER A 17 4.92 -16.60 -25.20
CA SER A 17 3.91 -16.52 -24.15
C SER A 17 2.78 -17.53 -24.33
N ILE A 18 2.50 -17.94 -25.57
CA ILE A 18 1.48 -18.91 -25.94
C ILE A 18 2.09 -19.91 -26.93
N ARG A 19 1.89 -21.22 -26.70
CA ARG A 19 2.48 -22.30 -27.50
C ARG A 19 1.41 -23.19 -28.09
N ALA A 20 1.73 -23.88 -29.18
CA ALA A 20 0.85 -24.87 -29.78
C ALA A 20 0.50 -25.97 -28.75
N GLY A 21 -0.78 -26.35 -28.72
CA GLY A 21 -1.34 -27.29 -27.74
C GLY A 21 -1.82 -26.65 -26.44
N ASP A 22 -1.56 -25.34 -26.21
CA ASP A 22 -2.06 -24.67 -25.00
C ASP A 22 -3.60 -24.62 -24.98
N ARG A 23 -4.18 -24.96 -23.81
CA ARG A 23 -5.57 -24.67 -23.47
C ARG A 23 -5.60 -23.29 -22.82
N LEU A 24 -6.08 -22.29 -23.57
CA LEU A 24 -6.01 -20.88 -23.20
C LEU A 24 -7.41 -20.33 -22.88
N ALA A 25 -7.65 -19.91 -21.64
CA ALA A 25 -8.84 -19.15 -21.30
C ALA A 25 -8.62 -17.66 -21.50
N VAL A 26 -9.52 -16.99 -22.19
CA VAL A 26 -9.54 -15.53 -22.31
C VAL A 26 -10.43 -14.97 -21.21
N ALA A 27 -9.86 -14.12 -20.36
CA ALA A 27 -10.62 -13.41 -19.33
C ALA A 27 -11.43 -12.28 -19.96
N VAL A 28 -12.74 -12.49 -20.10
CA VAL A 28 -13.66 -11.54 -20.75
C VAL A 28 -14.56 -10.89 -19.72
N SER A 29 -14.44 -9.55 -19.59
CA SER A 29 -15.30 -8.72 -18.73
C SER A 29 -16.52 -8.15 -19.46
N GLY A 30 -16.58 -8.28 -20.79
CA GLY A 30 -17.54 -7.60 -21.65
C GLY A 30 -17.04 -6.28 -22.23
N GLY A 31 -16.04 -5.64 -21.63
CA GLY A 31 -15.46 -4.38 -22.12
C GLY A 31 -14.61 -4.53 -23.39
N ALA A 32 -14.42 -3.41 -24.09
CA ALA A 32 -13.77 -3.37 -25.41
C ALA A 32 -12.44 -4.14 -25.46
N ASP A 33 -11.52 -3.89 -24.51
CA ASP A 33 -10.19 -4.50 -24.53
C ASP A 33 -10.27 -6.03 -24.44
N SER A 34 -11.15 -6.56 -23.59
CA SER A 34 -11.31 -8.01 -23.39
C SER A 34 -12.00 -8.70 -24.56
N VAL A 35 -12.97 -8.02 -25.19
CA VAL A 35 -13.65 -8.52 -26.41
C VAL A 35 -12.68 -8.48 -27.59
N ALA A 36 -11.86 -7.43 -27.72
CA ALA A 36 -10.84 -7.36 -28.76
C ALA A 36 -9.80 -8.46 -28.63
N LEU A 37 -9.32 -8.75 -27.40
CA LEU A 37 -8.40 -9.86 -27.15
C LEU A 37 -9.02 -11.20 -27.60
N LEU A 38 -10.28 -11.45 -27.24
CA LEU A 38 -11.00 -12.66 -27.66
C LEU A 38 -11.06 -12.76 -29.18
N CYS A 39 -11.50 -11.70 -29.87
CA CYS A 39 -11.63 -11.71 -31.35
C CYS A 39 -10.28 -11.88 -32.05
N LEU A 40 -9.21 -11.25 -31.55
CA LEU A 40 -7.86 -11.41 -32.10
C LEU A 40 -7.35 -12.84 -31.93
N LEU A 41 -7.54 -13.44 -30.74
CA LEU A 41 -7.11 -14.82 -30.49
C LEU A 41 -7.94 -15.84 -31.25
N LEU A 42 -9.24 -15.58 -31.50
CA LEU A 42 -10.07 -16.38 -32.37
C LEU A 42 -9.53 -16.40 -33.82
N GLU A 43 -9.11 -15.26 -34.35
CA GLU A 43 -8.51 -15.18 -35.67
C GLU A 43 -7.17 -15.93 -35.72
N LEU A 44 -6.43 -15.95 -34.64
CA LEU A 44 -5.10 -16.58 -34.54
C LEU A 44 -5.12 -18.04 -34.07
N ARG A 45 -6.29 -18.58 -33.65
CA ARG A 45 -6.36 -19.89 -32.97
C ARG A 45 -5.76 -21.03 -33.77
N ALA A 46 -6.03 -21.06 -35.11
CA ALA A 46 -5.49 -22.08 -36.00
C ALA A 46 -3.99 -21.94 -36.22
N GLU A 47 -3.52 -20.71 -36.43
CA GLU A 47 -2.10 -20.38 -36.65
C GLU A 47 -1.26 -20.65 -35.41
N LEU A 48 -1.82 -20.43 -34.18
CA LEU A 48 -1.18 -20.73 -32.92
C LEU A 48 -1.33 -22.18 -32.48
N GLY A 49 -2.27 -22.95 -33.08
CA GLY A 49 -2.56 -24.31 -32.69
C GLY A 49 -3.09 -24.44 -31.26
N ILE A 50 -3.95 -23.53 -30.81
CA ILE A 50 -4.45 -23.43 -29.42
C ILE A 50 -5.94 -23.78 -29.32
N VAL A 51 -6.34 -24.24 -28.12
CA VAL A 51 -7.76 -24.42 -27.75
C VAL A 51 -8.17 -23.25 -26.88
N LEU A 52 -9.19 -22.49 -27.33
CA LEU A 52 -9.71 -21.33 -26.64
C LEU A 52 -10.93 -21.67 -25.79
N SER A 53 -11.00 -21.03 -24.61
CA SER A 53 -12.18 -20.94 -23.76
C SER A 53 -12.33 -19.53 -23.22
N VAL A 54 -13.45 -19.23 -22.57
CA VAL A 54 -13.74 -17.93 -21.96
C VAL A 54 -13.80 -18.10 -20.45
N ALA A 55 -13.18 -17.18 -19.70
CA ALA A 55 -13.31 -17.08 -18.26
C ALA A 55 -13.97 -15.74 -17.88
N HIS A 56 -15.04 -15.79 -17.08
CA HIS A 56 -15.76 -14.61 -16.60
C HIS A 56 -16.00 -14.67 -15.10
N VAL A 57 -15.85 -13.52 -14.40
CA VAL A 57 -16.16 -13.40 -12.97
C VAL A 57 -17.18 -12.29 -12.80
N ASN A 58 -18.35 -12.66 -12.30
CA ASN A 58 -19.39 -11.71 -11.92
C ASN A 58 -19.25 -11.36 -10.44
N HIS A 59 -18.85 -10.12 -10.15
CA HIS A 59 -18.64 -9.63 -8.77
C HIS A 59 -19.92 -9.14 -8.09
N LYS A 60 -21.06 -9.09 -8.82
CA LYS A 60 -22.38 -8.59 -8.35
C LYS A 60 -22.32 -7.17 -7.77
N LEU A 61 -21.32 -6.37 -8.12
CA LEU A 61 -21.11 -5.02 -7.58
C LEU A 61 -22.11 -3.99 -8.09
N ARG A 62 -22.67 -4.22 -9.29
CA ARG A 62 -23.54 -3.28 -9.98
C ARG A 62 -24.95 -3.85 -10.22
N GLY A 63 -25.33 -4.88 -9.43
CA GLY A 63 -26.65 -5.49 -9.55
C GLY A 63 -26.94 -5.99 -10.99
N GLU A 64 -28.03 -5.50 -11.60
CA GLU A 64 -28.48 -5.92 -12.93
C GLU A 64 -27.44 -5.68 -14.05
N GLU A 65 -26.65 -4.61 -14.01
CA GLU A 65 -25.59 -4.36 -15.00
C GLU A 65 -24.55 -5.49 -15.01
N SER A 66 -24.18 -6.02 -13.83
CA SER A 66 -23.24 -7.13 -13.73
C SER A 66 -23.81 -8.43 -14.34
N ASP A 67 -25.12 -8.64 -14.20
CA ASP A 67 -25.81 -9.79 -14.79
C ASP A 67 -25.99 -9.64 -16.30
N GLU A 68 -26.16 -8.43 -16.78
CA GLU A 68 -26.16 -8.13 -18.21
C GLU A 68 -24.79 -8.37 -18.85
N ASP A 69 -23.69 -8.02 -18.15
CA ASP A 69 -22.34 -8.30 -18.61
C ASP A 69 -22.10 -9.81 -18.72
N GLU A 70 -22.52 -10.58 -17.72
CA GLU A 70 -22.42 -12.06 -17.76
C GLU A 70 -23.25 -12.66 -18.91
N ARG A 71 -24.48 -12.17 -19.13
CA ARG A 71 -25.33 -12.60 -20.28
C ARG A 71 -24.64 -12.31 -21.61
N PHE A 72 -24.09 -11.10 -21.77
CA PHE A 72 -23.35 -10.70 -22.96
C PHE A 72 -22.15 -11.62 -23.23
N VAL A 73 -21.35 -11.90 -22.20
CA VAL A 73 -20.20 -12.81 -22.32
C VAL A 73 -20.65 -14.23 -22.64
N GLY A 74 -21.76 -14.70 -22.05
CA GLY A 74 -22.38 -15.99 -22.38
C GLY A 74 -22.86 -16.07 -23.84
N GLU A 75 -23.41 -15.00 -24.40
CA GLU A 75 -23.78 -14.90 -25.80
C GLU A 75 -22.55 -14.94 -26.72
N LEU A 76 -21.48 -14.26 -26.38
CA LEU A 76 -20.21 -14.31 -27.11
C LEU A 76 -19.63 -15.73 -27.12
N ALA A 77 -19.57 -16.40 -25.96
CA ALA A 77 -19.04 -17.74 -25.83
C ALA A 77 -19.87 -18.73 -26.70
N ARG A 78 -21.21 -18.64 -26.66
CA ARG A 78 -22.11 -19.45 -27.53
C ARG A 78 -21.92 -19.15 -28.99
N ARG A 79 -21.83 -17.88 -29.38
CA ARG A 79 -21.66 -17.45 -30.79
C ARG A 79 -20.37 -18.01 -31.40
N TYR A 80 -19.29 -18.11 -30.61
CA TYR A 80 -18.00 -18.61 -31.07
C TYR A 80 -17.73 -20.08 -30.69
N GLU A 81 -18.75 -20.79 -30.18
CA GLU A 81 -18.67 -22.19 -29.76
C GLU A 81 -17.51 -22.47 -28.79
N LEU A 82 -17.35 -21.58 -27.76
CA LEU A 82 -16.32 -21.69 -26.77
C LEU A 82 -16.87 -22.19 -25.44
N GLU A 83 -16.08 -23.01 -24.74
CA GLU A 83 -16.34 -23.35 -23.35
C GLU A 83 -16.29 -22.08 -22.47
N LEU A 84 -17.32 -21.94 -21.63
CA LEU A 84 -17.42 -20.79 -20.69
C LEU A 84 -17.23 -21.27 -19.27
N HIS A 85 -16.24 -20.67 -18.60
CA HIS A 85 -15.97 -20.81 -17.18
C HIS A 85 -16.46 -19.56 -16.47
N THR A 86 -17.46 -19.68 -15.61
CA THR A 86 -18.00 -18.56 -14.84
C THR A 86 -17.82 -18.77 -13.35
N ARG A 87 -17.69 -17.66 -12.62
CA ARG A 87 -17.77 -17.62 -11.17
C ARG A 87 -18.58 -16.41 -10.73
N GLU A 88 -19.61 -16.65 -9.94
CA GLU A 88 -20.23 -15.61 -9.13
C GLU A 88 -19.41 -15.44 -7.86
N ALA A 89 -18.95 -14.23 -7.58
CA ALA A 89 -18.15 -13.89 -6.41
C ALA A 89 -18.69 -12.57 -5.83
N PRO A 90 -19.85 -12.61 -5.10
CA PRO A 90 -20.37 -11.43 -4.47
C PRO A 90 -19.33 -10.86 -3.50
N LEU A 91 -19.02 -9.59 -3.66
CA LEU A 91 -18.07 -8.89 -2.81
C LEU A 91 -18.80 -8.36 -1.58
N ASP A 92 -18.41 -8.90 -0.42
CA ASP A 92 -18.58 -8.23 0.88
C ASP A 92 -17.19 -7.72 1.30
N PRO A 93 -16.81 -6.51 0.84
CA PRO A 93 -15.45 -6.03 1.06
C PRO A 93 -15.25 -5.73 2.55
N PRO A 94 -14.15 -6.20 3.17
CA PRO A 94 -13.76 -5.75 4.48
C PRO A 94 -13.66 -4.21 4.47
N ARG A 95 -14.13 -3.56 5.52
CA ARG A 95 -14.19 -2.08 5.64
C ARG A 95 -12.88 -1.36 5.36
N ASP A 96 -11.73 -2.06 5.43
CA ASP A 96 -10.38 -1.51 5.29
C ASP A 96 -9.69 -1.84 3.95
N SER A 97 -10.24 -2.73 3.12
CA SER A 97 -9.66 -3.07 1.80
C SER A 97 -10.47 -2.42 0.69
N GLY A 98 -9.79 -1.73 -0.23
CA GLY A 98 -10.46 -1.15 -1.39
C GLY A 98 -11.16 -2.22 -2.23
N ILE A 99 -12.40 -1.96 -2.67
CA ILE A 99 -13.26 -2.85 -3.48
C ILE A 99 -12.50 -3.41 -4.70
N GLU A 100 -11.70 -2.57 -5.37
CA GLU A 100 -10.91 -2.97 -6.55
C GLU A 100 -9.87 -4.06 -6.21
N ALA A 101 -9.19 -3.93 -5.06
CA ALA A 101 -8.20 -4.92 -4.63
C ALA A 101 -8.85 -6.26 -4.29
N ALA A 102 -10.02 -6.24 -3.63
CA ALA A 102 -10.78 -7.44 -3.29
C ALA A 102 -11.29 -8.14 -4.57
N ALA A 103 -11.87 -7.39 -5.53
CA ALA A 103 -12.32 -7.91 -6.82
C ALA A 103 -11.15 -8.53 -7.61
N ARG A 104 -9.99 -7.86 -7.60
CA ARG A 104 -8.79 -8.38 -8.24
C ARG A 104 -8.35 -9.69 -7.61
N LYS A 105 -8.31 -9.79 -6.27
CA LYS A 105 -7.94 -11.01 -5.56
C LYS A 105 -8.84 -12.18 -5.94
N LEU A 106 -10.15 -12.02 -5.86
CA LEU A 106 -11.13 -13.06 -6.20
C LEU A 106 -10.99 -13.55 -7.66
N ARG A 107 -10.73 -12.61 -8.59
CA ARG A 107 -10.47 -12.94 -9.99
C ARG A 107 -9.23 -13.81 -10.16
N TYR A 108 -8.14 -13.45 -9.49
CA TYR A 108 -6.88 -14.21 -9.56
C TYR A 108 -6.99 -15.56 -8.86
N ASP A 109 -7.77 -15.67 -7.79
CA ASP A 109 -8.04 -16.94 -7.11
C ASP A 109 -8.83 -17.89 -8.02
N PHE A 110 -9.82 -17.38 -8.75
CA PHE A 110 -10.53 -18.14 -9.76
C PHE A 110 -9.63 -18.62 -10.91
N PHE A 111 -8.74 -17.77 -11.41
CA PHE A 111 -7.81 -18.15 -12.46
C PHE A 111 -6.84 -19.25 -12.00
N ARG A 112 -6.35 -19.16 -10.76
CA ARG A 112 -5.51 -20.21 -10.19
C ARG A 112 -6.22 -21.54 -10.04
N GLU A 113 -7.51 -21.50 -9.67
CA GLU A 113 -8.32 -22.70 -9.54
C GLU A 113 -8.52 -23.40 -10.90
N LEU A 114 -8.92 -22.67 -11.93
CA LEU A 114 -9.05 -23.21 -13.28
C LEU A 114 -7.75 -23.88 -13.78
N ALA A 115 -6.62 -23.27 -13.49
CA ALA A 115 -5.32 -23.81 -13.86
C ALA A 115 -4.95 -25.04 -13.00
N ARG A 116 -5.23 -25.02 -11.67
CA ARG A 116 -4.95 -26.12 -10.75
C ARG A 116 -5.79 -27.37 -11.08
N GLU A 117 -7.02 -27.18 -11.50
CA GLU A 117 -7.91 -28.25 -11.96
C GLU A 117 -7.50 -28.82 -13.34
N GLY A 118 -6.50 -28.24 -13.99
CA GLY A 118 -6.05 -28.64 -15.32
C GLY A 118 -7.06 -28.33 -16.43
N ARG A 119 -8.07 -27.49 -16.16
CA ARG A 119 -9.06 -27.07 -17.17
C ARG A 119 -8.42 -26.19 -18.23
N VAL A 120 -7.49 -25.34 -17.82
CA VAL A 120 -6.70 -24.48 -18.70
C VAL A 120 -5.21 -24.53 -18.31
N ALA A 121 -4.32 -24.34 -19.28
CA ALA A 121 -2.89 -24.19 -19.04
C ALA A 121 -2.52 -22.71 -18.79
N LYS A 122 -3.23 -21.81 -19.47
CA LYS A 122 -2.95 -20.36 -19.43
C LYS A 122 -4.24 -19.54 -19.42
N ILE A 123 -4.14 -18.35 -18.82
CA ILE A 123 -5.20 -17.36 -18.84
C ILE A 123 -4.67 -16.09 -19.51
N ALA A 124 -5.33 -15.60 -20.54
CA ALA A 124 -5.02 -14.33 -21.20
C ALA A 124 -5.90 -13.21 -20.67
N THR A 125 -5.26 -12.10 -20.22
CA THR A 125 -5.97 -10.90 -19.79
C THR A 125 -5.64 -9.71 -20.68
N ALA A 126 -6.59 -8.82 -20.90
CA ALA A 126 -6.57 -7.74 -21.88
C ALA A 126 -5.97 -6.42 -21.32
N HIS A 127 -4.89 -6.49 -20.54
CA HIS A 127 -4.18 -5.27 -20.14
C HIS A 127 -3.49 -4.66 -21.37
N THR A 128 -3.65 -3.35 -21.54
CA THR A 128 -3.17 -2.58 -22.69
C THR A 128 -1.93 -1.76 -22.37
N LEU A 129 -1.35 -1.12 -23.38
CA LEU A 129 -0.30 -0.13 -23.23
C LEU A 129 -0.78 1.06 -22.37
N ASP A 130 -2.02 1.48 -22.56
CA ASP A 130 -2.62 2.55 -21.75
C ASP A 130 -2.71 2.15 -20.26
N ASP A 131 -3.06 0.89 -19.94
CA ASP A 131 -3.05 0.38 -18.55
C ASP A 131 -1.64 0.35 -17.96
N GLN A 132 -0.62 0.08 -18.79
CA GLN A 132 0.77 0.13 -18.39
C GLN A 132 1.17 1.56 -18.02
N ALA A 133 0.87 2.52 -18.89
CA ALA A 133 1.15 3.93 -18.65
C ALA A 133 0.43 4.46 -17.40
N GLU A 134 -0.87 4.13 -17.23
CA GLU A 134 -1.63 4.42 -16.00
C GLU A 134 -0.91 3.89 -14.76
N THR A 135 -0.44 2.66 -14.81
CA THR A 135 0.21 1.99 -13.67
C THR A 135 1.55 2.63 -13.33
N VAL A 136 2.37 2.93 -14.33
CA VAL A 136 3.67 3.62 -14.16
C VAL A 136 3.46 4.99 -13.53
N LEU A 137 2.53 5.80 -14.10
CA LEU A 137 2.24 7.14 -13.63
C LEU A 137 1.75 7.13 -12.17
N LEU A 138 0.82 6.25 -11.83
CA LEU A 138 0.32 6.13 -10.46
C LEU A 138 1.39 5.67 -9.47
N ARG A 139 2.33 4.83 -9.89
CA ARG A 139 3.44 4.38 -9.05
C ARG A 139 4.46 5.50 -8.83
N ILE A 140 4.74 6.32 -9.85
CA ILE A 140 5.58 7.52 -9.71
C ILE A 140 5.00 8.46 -8.64
N PHE A 141 3.71 8.75 -8.69
CA PHE A 141 3.06 9.64 -7.71
C PHE A 141 3.01 9.07 -6.29
N ARG A 142 3.05 7.75 -6.13
CA ARG A 142 3.13 7.09 -4.82
C ARG A 142 4.55 6.99 -4.29
N GLY A 143 5.54 7.35 -5.08
CA GLY A 143 6.96 7.18 -4.75
C GLY A 143 7.40 5.73 -4.91
N THR A 144 7.96 5.41 -6.04
CA THR A 144 8.41 4.04 -6.34
C THR A 144 9.88 4.02 -6.75
N GLY A 145 10.55 2.87 -6.52
CA GLY A 145 11.84 2.55 -7.11
C GLY A 145 11.68 1.84 -8.46
N ILE A 146 12.81 1.43 -9.06
CA ILE A 146 12.87 0.74 -10.37
C ILE A 146 11.91 -0.45 -10.43
N ARG A 147 11.89 -1.30 -9.39
CA ARG A 147 10.98 -2.45 -9.31
C ARG A 147 9.51 -2.07 -9.50
N GLY A 148 9.09 -0.95 -8.91
CA GLY A 148 7.73 -0.48 -9.12
C GLY A 148 7.50 0.08 -10.52
N LEU A 149 8.50 0.72 -11.13
CA LEU A 149 8.42 1.21 -12.50
C LEU A 149 8.27 0.08 -13.53
N ALA A 150 8.70 -1.16 -13.23
CA ALA A 150 8.46 -2.33 -14.06
C ALA A 150 6.98 -2.57 -14.42
N GLY A 151 6.06 -1.85 -13.78
CA GLY A 151 4.66 -1.78 -14.18
C GLY A 151 3.91 -3.11 -14.08
N ILE A 152 3.10 -3.38 -15.09
CA ILE A 152 2.35 -4.62 -15.24
C ILE A 152 3.26 -5.63 -15.94
N HIS A 153 3.51 -6.78 -15.30
CA HIS A 153 4.32 -7.85 -15.92
C HIS A 153 3.54 -8.57 -17.04
N PRO A 154 4.18 -8.89 -18.17
CA PRO A 154 3.51 -9.57 -19.30
C PRO A 154 3.09 -11.00 -18.94
N ARG A 155 3.74 -11.61 -17.96
CA ARG A 155 3.51 -13.00 -17.54
C ARG A 155 3.55 -13.10 -16.02
N ILE A 156 2.70 -13.96 -15.45
CA ILE A 156 2.72 -14.39 -14.05
C ILE A 156 2.64 -15.91 -14.04
N VAL A 157 3.62 -16.57 -13.42
CA VAL A 157 3.61 -18.02 -13.24
C VAL A 157 2.86 -18.38 -11.96
N PHE A 158 2.01 -19.38 -12.03
CA PHE A 158 1.32 -19.94 -10.88
C PHE A 158 2.09 -21.17 -10.41
N GLU A 159 2.66 -21.06 -9.22
CA GLU A 159 3.49 -22.09 -8.60
C GLU A 159 2.92 -22.52 -7.26
N GLU A 160 3.06 -23.80 -6.96
CA GLU A 160 2.75 -24.38 -5.67
C GLU A 160 3.78 -25.46 -5.37
N GLN A 161 4.42 -25.38 -4.20
CA GLN A 161 5.47 -26.30 -3.77
C GLN A 161 6.59 -26.51 -4.81
N GLY A 162 6.98 -25.43 -5.53
CA GLY A 162 8.03 -25.45 -6.55
C GLY A 162 7.60 -26.07 -7.90
N ARG A 163 6.32 -26.36 -8.09
CA ARG A 163 5.77 -26.85 -9.37
C ARG A 163 4.87 -25.79 -10.00
N THR A 164 5.12 -25.50 -11.27
CA THR A 164 4.24 -24.65 -12.08
C THR A 164 3.00 -25.43 -12.46
N PHE A 165 1.82 -24.87 -12.22
CA PHE A 165 0.54 -25.45 -12.57
C PHE A 165 -0.27 -24.60 -13.57
N GLY A 166 0.19 -23.40 -13.90
CA GLY A 166 -0.44 -22.54 -14.88
C GLY A 166 0.22 -21.18 -15.00
N GLU A 167 -0.27 -20.37 -15.94
CA GLU A 167 0.29 -19.05 -16.22
C GLU A 167 -0.82 -18.04 -16.57
N LEU A 168 -0.58 -16.78 -16.21
CA LEU A 168 -1.37 -15.67 -16.70
C LEU A 168 -0.51 -14.85 -17.67
N VAL A 169 -1.03 -14.58 -18.86
CA VAL A 169 -0.34 -13.83 -19.93
C VAL A 169 -1.12 -12.57 -20.30
N ARG A 170 -0.40 -11.54 -20.77
CA ARG A 170 -0.97 -10.24 -21.15
C ARG A 170 -0.48 -9.83 -22.55
N PRO A 171 -1.07 -10.43 -23.59
CA PRO A 171 -0.55 -10.23 -24.93
C PRO A 171 -0.73 -8.82 -25.50
N LEU A 172 -1.66 -8.01 -24.91
CA LEU A 172 -1.99 -6.68 -25.39
C LEU A 172 -1.23 -5.53 -24.71
N LEU A 173 -0.22 -5.82 -23.88
CA LEU A 173 0.55 -4.75 -23.19
C LEU A 173 1.26 -3.76 -24.11
N GLY A 174 1.50 -4.09 -25.36
CA GLY A 174 2.06 -3.20 -26.38
C GLY A 174 1.02 -2.59 -27.32
N PHE A 175 -0.28 -2.69 -27.03
CA PHE A 175 -1.35 -2.24 -27.90
C PHE A 175 -2.13 -1.10 -27.26
N ARG A 176 -2.38 -0.03 -28.05
CA ARG A 176 -3.21 1.10 -27.64
C ARG A 176 -4.67 0.69 -27.59
N ARG A 177 -5.41 1.18 -26.59
CA ARG A 177 -6.85 0.93 -26.45
C ARG A 177 -7.64 1.45 -27.64
N THR A 178 -7.25 2.59 -28.19
CA THR A 178 -7.89 3.17 -29.38
C THR A 178 -7.84 2.22 -30.58
N ALA A 179 -6.69 1.61 -30.86
CA ALA A 179 -6.55 0.66 -31.94
C ALA A 179 -7.40 -0.63 -31.75
N LEU A 180 -7.57 -1.07 -30.51
CA LEU A 180 -8.44 -2.20 -30.19
C LEU A 180 -9.92 -1.85 -30.42
N GLN A 181 -10.34 -0.65 -30.07
CA GLN A 181 -11.71 -0.18 -30.34
C GLN A 181 -11.99 0.00 -31.84
N GLU A 182 -11.04 0.51 -32.61
CA GLU A 182 -11.11 0.61 -34.06
C GLU A 182 -11.28 -0.78 -34.71
N PHE A 183 -10.45 -1.76 -34.31
CA PHE A 183 -10.54 -3.14 -34.73
C PHE A 183 -11.94 -3.74 -34.48
N LEU A 184 -12.55 -3.47 -33.34
CA LEU A 184 -13.91 -3.94 -33.04
C LEU A 184 -14.97 -3.25 -33.89
N ARG A 185 -14.83 -1.93 -34.14
CA ARG A 185 -15.75 -1.17 -34.99
C ARG A 185 -15.71 -1.67 -36.43
N GLU A 186 -14.53 -1.92 -37.00
CA GLU A 186 -14.37 -2.47 -38.37
C GLU A 186 -15.03 -3.84 -38.55
N ARG A 187 -15.22 -4.58 -37.44
CA ARG A 187 -15.86 -5.90 -37.42
C ARG A 187 -17.33 -5.87 -37.02
N ASP A 188 -17.88 -4.68 -36.78
CA ASP A 188 -19.23 -4.51 -36.22
C ASP A 188 -19.44 -5.37 -34.96
N GLN A 189 -18.35 -5.56 -34.18
CA GLN A 189 -18.36 -6.30 -32.92
C GLN A 189 -18.74 -5.39 -31.76
N ARG A 190 -19.88 -5.66 -31.16
CA ARG A 190 -20.35 -4.92 -29.98
C ARG A 190 -19.54 -5.28 -28.72
N TRP A 191 -19.45 -4.34 -27.80
CA TRP A 191 -18.90 -4.51 -26.45
C TRP A 191 -19.76 -3.73 -25.46
N ARG A 192 -19.53 -3.94 -24.17
CA ARG A 192 -20.21 -3.26 -23.08
C ARG A 192 -19.34 -2.12 -22.54
N GLU A 193 -19.95 -0.99 -22.20
CA GLU A 193 -19.27 0.09 -21.49
C GLU A 193 -19.56 -0.02 -19.99
N ASP A 194 -18.52 -0.12 -19.18
CA ASP A 194 -18.63 -0.17 -17.74
C ASP A 194 -18.86 1.25 -17.17
N SER A 195 -20.03 1.48 -16.56
CA SER A 195 -20.42 2.76 -15.98
C SER A 195 -19.45 3.23 -14.87
N SER A 196 -18.83 2.30 -14.13
CA SER A 196 -17.86 2.60 -13.08
C SER A 196 -16.57 3.24 -13.59
N ASN A 197 -16.25 3.08 -14.88
CA ASN A 197 -15.09 3.76 -15.49
C ASN A 197 -15.22 5.30 -15.45
N ARG A 198 -16.42 5.85 -15.27
CA ARG A 198 -16.67 7.29 -15.22
C ARG A 198 -16.46 7.91 -13.84
N ASP A 199 -16.38 7.10 -12.80
CA ASP A 199 -16.23 7.57 -11.42
C ASP A 199 -14.82 8.11 -11.16
N LEU A 200 -14.69 9.42 -11.05
CA LEU A 200 -13.43 10.11 -10.75
C LEU A 200 -13.00 10.03 -9.28
N ALA A 201 -13.76 9.38 -8.41
CA ALA A 201 -13.31 9.08 -7.05
C ALA A 201 -12.08 8.14 -7.08
N PHE A 202 -12.02 7.25 -8.06
CA PHE A 202 -10.90 6.33 -8.24
C PHE A 202 -9.70 7.02 -8.91
N MET A 203 -8.52 6.89 -8.27
CA MET A 203 -7.27 7.48 -8.80
C MET A 203 -6.94 7.00 -10.22
N ARG A 204 -7.24 5.74 -10.52
CA ARG A 204 -6.99 5.15 -11.85
C ARG A 204 -7.86 5.78 -12.92
N ASN A 205 -9.15 6.03 -12.63
CA ASN A 205 -10.05 6.70 -13.56
C ASN A 205 -9.62 8.16 -13.81
N ARG A 206 -9.12 8.85 -12.75
CA ARG A 206 -8.54 10.20 -12.92
C ARG A 206 -7.30 10.20 -13.81
N ALA A 207 -6.41 9.23 -13.64
CA ALA A 207 -5.25 9.09 -14.51
C ALA A 207 -5.67 8.87 -15.96
N ARG A 208 -6.61 7.94 -16.21
CA ARG A 208 -7.14 7.60 -17.54
C ARG A 208 -7.86 8.74 -18.23
N GLN A 209 -8.74 9.44 -17.51
CA GLN A 209 -9.66 10.41 -18.13
C GLN A 209 -9.13 11.84 -18.14
N ARG A 210 -8.14 12.17 -17.32
CA ARG A 210 -7.62 13.54 -17.19
C ARG A 210 -6.12 13.62 -17.47
N LEU A 211 -5.31 12.82 -16.77
CA LEU A 211 -3.87 12.98 -16.83
C LEU A 211 -3.27 12.46 -18.14
N LEU A 212 -3.62 11.25 -18.57
CA LEU A 212 -3.08 10.71 -19.82
C LEU A 212 -3.55 11.48 -21.06
N PRO A 213 -4.83 11.90 -21.18
CA PRO A 213 -5.22 12.80 -22.27
C PRO A 213 -4.44 14.12 -22.27
N MET A 214 -4.33 14.79 -21.14
CA MET A 214 -3.56 16.04 -21.00
C MET A 214 -2.09 15.83 -21.40
N ILE A 215 -1.46 14.74 -20.97
CA ILE A 215 -0.09 14.40 -21.36
C ILE A 215 0.00 14.16 -22.87
N GLY A 216 -0.98 13.48 -23.47
CA GLY A 216 -1.04 13.24 -24.92
C GLY A 216 -1.21 14.54 -25.71
N GLU A 217 -2.04 15.48 -25.22
CA GLU A 217 -2.25 16.79 -25.83
C GLU A 217 -1.02 17.68 -25.72
N ASP A 218 -0.37 17.75 -24.54
CA ASP A 218 0.75 18.67 -24.29
C ASP A 218 2.10 18.14 -24.80
N PHE A 219 2.31 16.80 -24.74
CA PHE A 219 3.60 16.16 -25.04
C PHE A 219 3.56 15.19 -26.21
N GLY A 220 2.41 14.98 -26.82
CA GLY A 220 2.18 14.04 -27.90
C GLY A 220 1.93 12.59 -27.41
N ASP A 221 1.26 11.81 -28.28
CA ASP A 221 0.89 10.39 -27.98
C ASP A 221 2.10 9.50 -27.67
N ALA A 222 3.27 9.80 -28.21
CA ALA A 222 4.52 9.09 -27.92
C ALA A 222 4.88 9.10 -26.42
N ALA A 223 4.46 10.12 -25.66
CA ALA A 223 4.69 10.18 -24.20
C ALA A 223 4.08 8.99 -23.46
N ILE A 224 2.93 8.48 -23.93
CA ILE A 224 2.26 7.32 -23.35
C ILE A 224 3.03 6.03 -23.69
N GLU A 225 3.58 5.96 -24.92
CA GLU A 225 4.41 4.84 -25.36
C GLU A 225 5.73 4.81 -24.56
N HIS A 226 6.38 5.96 -24.36
CA HIS A 226 7.61 6.08 -23.58
C HIS A 226 7.43 5.63 -22.12
N MET A 227 6.24 5.82 -21.50
CA MET A 227 5.96 5.26 -20.16
C MET A 227 5.94 3.73 -20.17
N SER A 228 5.43 3.12 -21.24
CA SER A 228 5.45 1.67 -21.38
C SER A 228 6.86 1.13 -21.65
N GLU A 229 7.65 1.84 -22.45
CA GLU A 229 9.05 1.52 -22.68
C GLU A 229 9.88 1.62 -21.40
N LEU A 230 9.65 2.66 -20.59
CA LEU A 230 10.28 2.79 -19.27
C LEU A 230 9.97 1.58 -18.37
N ALA A 231 8.76 1.06 -18.41
CA ALA A 231 8.41 -0.14 -17.66
C ALA A 231 9.13 -1.40 -18.19
N GLU A 232 9.36 -1.50 -19.49
CA GLU A 232 10.12 -2.60 -20.09
C GLU A 232 11.60 -2.55 -19.67
N ILE A 233 12.21 -1.36 -19.76
CA ILE A 233 13.60 -1.13 -19.29
C ILE A 233 13.71 -1.48 -17.80
N ALA A 234 12.82 -0.92 -16.96
CA ALA A 234 12.84 -1.17 -15.52
C ALA A 234 12.67 -2.66 -15.18
N ARG A 235 11.88 -3.40 -15.97
CA ARG A 235 11.71 -4.85 -15.79
C ARG A 235 12.97 -5.61 -16.14
N ALA A 236 13.62 -5.29 -17.26
CA ALA A 236 14.88 -5.92 -17.66
C ALA A 236 15.98 -5.69 -16.63
N GLU A 237 16.08 -4.48 -16.07
CA GLU A 237 16.98 -4.17 -14.95
C GLU A 237 16.66 -5.03 -13.71
N GLU A 238 15.36 -5.21 -13.37
CA GLU A 238 14.98 -6.06 -12.25
C GLU A 238 15.37 -7.54 -12.48
N GLU A 239 15.10 -8.07 -13.67
CA GLU A 239 15.47 -9.44 -14.04
C GLU A 239 16.99 -9.64 -14.01
N HIS A 240 17.77 -8.68 -14.46
CA HIS A 240 19.25 -8.72 -14.38
C HIS A 240 19.71 -8.85 -12.92
N TRP A 241 19.13 -8.06 -12.02
CA TRP A 241 19.45 -8.14 -10.59
C TRP A 241 19.02 -9.46 -9.95
N GLU A 242 17.90 -10.03 -10.37
CA GLU A 242 17.43 -11.33 -9.86
C GLU A 242 18.31 -12.50 -10.31
N CYS A 243 18.83 -12.46 -11.53
CA CYS A 243 19.66 -13.52 -12.10
C CYS A 243 21.16 -13.35 -11.81
N GLY A 244 21.64 -12.10 -11.74
CA GLY A 244 23.09 -11.79 -11.75
C GLY A 244 23.74 -11.70 -10.36
N HIS A 245 22.95 -11.66 -9.28
CA HIS A 245 23.44 -11.46 -7.91
C HIS A 245 22.86 -12.49 -6.93
N PRO A 246 23.31 -13.75 -7.04
CA PRO A 246 22.81 -14.81 -6.16
C PRO A 246 23.06 -14.54 -4.68
N GLU A 247 24.06 -13.73 -4.31
CA GLU A 247 24.28 -13.29 -2.93
C GLU A 247 23.15 -12.38 -2.41
N VAL A 248 22.51 -11.61 -3.29
CA VAL A 248 21.30 -10.82 -2.96
C VAL A 248 20.08 -11.73 -2.90
N VAL A 249 20.08 -12.82 -3.67
CA VAL A 249 19.00 -13.83 -3.74
C VAL A 249 19.20 -14.92 -2.69
N ALA A 250 20.44 -15.36 -2.43
CA ALA A 250 20.73 -16.48 -1.54
C ALA A 250 20.42 -16.18 -0.06
N GLN A 251 20.37 -14.91 0.33
CA GLN A 251 19.83 -14.53 1.65
C GLN A 251 18.29 -14.66 1.73
N ARG A 252 17.60 -14.87 0.60
CA ARG A 252 16.20 -15.35 0.60
C ARG A 252 16.06 -16.80 1.09
N VAL A 253 17.13 -17.61 1.05
CA VAL A 253 17.10 -19.07 1.26
C VAL A 253 17.76 -19.51 2.57
N GLY A 254 18.10 -18.58 3.45
CA GLY A 254 18.54 -18.92 4.82
C GLY A 254 17.45 -19.68 5.56
N SER A 255 17.52 -21.01 5.48
CA SER A 255 16.87 -22.04 6.28
C SER A 255 15.53 -21.67 6.94
N GLY A 256 14.44 -22.11 6.33
CA GLY A 256 13.15 -22.24 6.99
C GLY A 256 12.42 -20.91 7.23
N TYR A 257 11.80 -20.39 6.17
CA TYR A 257 10.85 -19.29 6.26
C TYR A 257 9.83 -19.56 7.37
N LYS A 258 9.94 -18.82 8.46
CA LYS A 258 8.89 -18.67 9.46
C LYS A 258 8.55 -17.17 9.51
N PRO A 259 7.38 -16.74 9.02
CA PRO A 259 6.97 -15.34 9.12
C PRO A 259 6.93 -14.93 10.59
N ARG A 260 7.35 -13.68 10.87
CA ARG A 260 7.37 -13.07 12.21
C ARG A 260 8.44 -13.61 13.19
N GLN A 261 9.58 -14.05 12.70
CA GLN A 261 10.74 -14.33 13.57
C GLN A 261 11.82 -13.26 13.43
N ALA A 262 12.60 -13.06 14.51
CA ALA A 262 13.79 -12.22 14.48
C ALA A 262 14.74 -12.67 13.37
N ALA A 263 15.27 -11.72 12.60
CA ALA A 263 16.18 -11.99 11.51
C ALA A 263 17.42 -11.11 11.63
N SER A 264 18.56 -11.59 11.11
CA SER A 264 19.79 -10.83 11.08
C SER A 264 20.36 -10.70 9.67
N LEU A 265 21.00 -9.54 9.40
CA LEU A 265 21.71 -9.26 8.18
C LEU A 265 23.15 -8.88 8.50
N ARG A 266 24.12 -9.60 7.93
CA ARG A 266 25.56 -9.34 8.17
C ARG A 266 25.98 -7.99 7.58
N VAL A 267 26.60 -7.16 8.41
CA VAL A 267 26.98 -5.81 8.02
C VAL A 267 28.24 -5.76 7.16
N GLY A 268 29.24 -6.58 7.44
CA GLY A 268 30.50 -6.59 6.67
C GLY A 268 30.24 -6.88 5.18
N PRO A 269 29.61 -7.99 4.82
CA PRO A 269 29.24 -8.28 3.44
C PRO A 269 28.33 -7.21 2.81
N LEU A 270 27.35 -6.67 3.57
CA LEU A 270 26.49 -5.59 3.09
C LEU A 270 27.28 -4.35 2.67
N LEU A 271 28.22 -3.90 3.50
CA LEU A 271 29.03 -2.71 3.24
C LEU A 271 30.05 -2.88 2.13
N ALA A 272 30.40 -4.10 1.78
CA ALA A 272 31.27 -4.40 0.64
C ALA A 272 30.56 -4.25 -0.72
N LEU A 273 29.23 -4.22 -0.73
CA LEU A 273 28.43 -4.07 -1.95
C LEU A 273 28.36 -2.61 -2.41
N PRO A 274 28.17 -2.36 -3.72
CA PRO A 274 27.78 -1.04 -4.23
C PRO A 274 26.46 -0.58 -3.61
N LEU A 275 26.26 0.73 -3.47
CA LEU A 275 25.08 1.32 -2.81
C LEU A 275 23.74 0.80 -3.36
N ALA A 276 23.65 0.63 -4.68
CA ALA A 276 22.44 0.08 -5.30
C ALA A 276 22.12 -1.34 -4.80
N ALA A 277 23.14 -2.18 -4.66
CA ALA A 277 23.02 -3.53 -4.15
C ALA A 277 22.70 -3.55 -2.62
N GLN A 278 23.31 -2.63 -1.85
CA GLN A 278 23.01 -2.46 -0.42
C GLN A 278 21.52 -2.13 -0.21
N ARG A 279 20.99 -1.14 -0.93
CA ARG A 279 19.58 -0.73 -0.88
C ARG A 279 18.64 -1.88 -1.22
N ARG A 280 19.00 -2.61 -2.27
CA ARG A 280 18.21 -3.74 -2.74
C ARG A 280 18.20 -4.89 -1.74
N LEU A 281 19.38 -5.23 -1.21
CA LEU A 281 19.52 -6.30 -0.22
C LEU A 281 18.73 -5.99 1.06
N VAL A 282 18.85 -4.76 1.59
CA VAL A 282 18.08 -4.33 2.77
C VAL A 282 16.58 -4.39 2.49
N ARG A 283 16.13 -3.90 1.33
CA ARG A 283 14.71 -3.98 0.94
C ARG A 283 14.22 -5.42 0.88
N THR A 284 14.91 -6.28 0.13
CA THR A 284 14.51 -7.69 -0.05
C THR A 284 14.51 -8.43 1.28
N TRP A 285 15.49 -8.17 2.13
CA TRP A 285 15.57 -8.75 3.47
C TRP A 285 14.39 -8.35 4.35
N LEU A 286 14.02 -7.06 4.36
CA LEU A 286 12.83 -6.56 5.08
C LEU A 286 11.54 -7.14 4.52
N GLU A 287 11.35 -7.17 3.19
CA GLU A 287 10.15 -7.76 2.53
C GLU A 287 9.99 -9.23 2.88
N THR A 288 11.09 -9.96 3.00
CA THR A 288 11.07 -11.39 3.32
C THR A 288 10.69 -11.64 4.78
N HIS A 289 11.23 -10.88 5.73
CA HIS A 289 11.07 -11.18 7.16
C HIS A 289 9.96 -10.39 7.84
N ALA A 290 9.56 -9.26 7.27
CA ALA A 290 8.47 -8.41 7.74
C ALA A 290 7.50 -8.05 6.59
N PRO A 291 6.74 -9.02 6.06
CA PRO A 291 5.87 -8.84 4.89
C PRO A 291 4.76 -7.81 5.10
N ASP A 292 4.37 -7.56 6.35
CA ASP A 292 3.36 -6.57 6.73
C ASP A 292 3.93 -5.14 6.84
N LEU A 293 5.25 -4.97 6.67
CA LEU A 293 5.92 -3.69 6.80
C LEU A 293 5.84 -2.89 5.49
N SER A 294 5.38 -1.65 5.56
CA SER A 294 5.45 -0.73 4.43
C SER A 294 6.87 -0.19 4.26
N ILE A 295 7.58 -0.67 3.24
CA ILE A 295 8.99 -0.35 3.01
C ILE A 295 9.11 0.83 2.06
N SER A 296 9.38 2.01 2.62
CA SER A 296 9.68 3.25 1.88
C SER A 296 11.17 3.38 1.57
N PHE A 297 11.51 4.26 0.61
CA PHE A 297 12.90 4.62 0.34
C PHE A 297 13.59 5.18 1.60
N ARG A 298 12.88 6.04 2.34
CA ARG A 298 13.36 6.63 3.59
C ARG A 298 13.74 5.57 4.62
N LEU A 299 12.91 4.55 4.79
CA LEU A 299 13.19 3.45 5.72
C LEU A 299 14.48 2.71 5.34
N ILE A 300 14.71 2.49 4.04
CA ILE A 300 15.94 1.84 3.56
C ILE A 300 17.16 2.70 3.87
N GLU A 301 17.10 4.03 3.63
CA GLU A 301 18.18 4.94 3.94
C GLU A 301 18.45 5.00 5.47
N GLU A 302 17.41 5.11 6.29
CA GLU A 302 17.53 5.09 7.76
C GLU A 302 18.16 3.77 8.26
N ALA A 303 17.82 2.63 7.63
CA ALA A 303 18.45 1.35 7.95
C ALA A 303 19.94 1.33 7.56
N LEU A 304 20.30 1.88 6.40
CA LEU A 304 21.71 2.01 5.99
C LEU A 304 22.49 3.01 6.84
N GLU A 305 21.89 4.13 7.22
CA GLU A 305 22.49 5.07 8.17
C GLU A 305 22.72 4.43 9.53
N LEU A 306 21.80 3.59 10.01
CA LEU A 306 21.97 2.82 11.25
C LEU A 306 23.17 1.87 11.14
N VAL A 307 23.41 1.30 9.98
CA VAL A 307 24.58 0.46 9.68
C VAL A 307 25.87 1.28 9.64
N LEU A 308 25.87 2.44 8.97
CA LEU A 308 27.03 3.32 8.75
C LEU A 308 27.40 4.15 9.98
N GLY A 309 26.42 4.58 10.76
CA GLY A 309 26.60 5.48 11.91
C GLY A 309 27.48 4.91 13.05
N SER A 310 27.90 3.66 12.94
CA SER A 310 28.87 3.02 13.85
C SER A 310 30.32 3.07 13.34
N LEU A 311 30.56 3.63 12.14
CA LEU A 311 31.87 3.65 11.48
C LEU A 311 32.67 4.93 11.75
N ASP A 312 32.21 5.82 12.63
CA ASP A 312 32.99 7.01 13.01
C ASP A 312 34.30 6.54 13.68
N LYS A 313 35.41 6.71 12.93
CA LYS A 313 36.76 6.14 13.17
C LYS A 313 37.42 6.50 14.52
N ARG A 314 36.74 7.28 15.37
CA ARG A 314 37.24 7.69 16.68
C ARG A 314 36.68 6.98 17.90
N SER A 315 35.80 6.00 17.71
CA SER A 315 35.15 5.28 18.82
C SER A 315 35.09 3.76 18.67
N LEU A 316 36.19 3.15 18.20
CA LEU A 316 36.34 1.68 18.13
C LEU A 316 36.24 1.00 19.53
N ASP A 317 36.37 1.77 20.61
CA ASP A 317 36.31 1.26 22.00
C ASP A 317 35.07 1.66 22.80
N ARG A 318 34.22 2.55 22.33
CA ARG A 318 32.96 2.87 22.98
C ARG A 318 31.81 2.17 22.26
N ARG A 319 31.25 1.14 22.90
CA ARG A 319 30.02 0.46 22.49
C ARG A 319 28.98 1.51 22.07
N PRO A 320 28.56 1.60 20.81
CA PRO A 320 27.32 2.29 20.51
C PRO A 320 26.21 1.36 20.99
N ALA A 321 25.88 1.46 22.28
CA ALA A 321 24.70 0.84 22.82
C ALA A 321 23.50 1.48 22.13
N GLY A 322 22.85 0.73 21.24
CA GLY A 322 21.42 0.80 21.11
C GLY A 322 20.81 1.92 20.29
N LYS A 323 21.38 2.35 19.16
CA LYS A 323 20.51 3.01 18.17
C LYS A 323 19.52 1.98 17.66
N LYS A 324 18.26 2.15 18.00
CA LYS A 324 17.12 1.34 17.59
C LYS A 324 16.23 2.21 16.71
N LEU A 325 15.85 1.67 15.58
CA LEU A 325 14.84 2.27 14.67
C LEU A 325 13.54 1.53 14.88
N GLU A 326 12.55 2.21 15.43
CA GLU A 326 11.20 1.65 15.60
C GLU A 326 10.45 1.71 14.28
N LEU A 327 9.82 0.60 13.92
CA LEU A 327 9.09 0.41 12.67
C LEU A 327 7.59 0.19 12.96
N SER A 328 6.76 0.32 11.92
CA SER A 328 5.34 0.00 12.04
C SER A 328 5.12 -1.50 12.34
N GLY A 329 3.96 -1.82 12.92
CA GLY A 329 3.61 -3.22 13.21
C GLY A 329 4.40 -3.87 14.35
N GLY A 330 5.07 -3.07 15.21
CA GLY A 330 5.85 -3.57 16.35
C GLY A 330 7.24 -4.09 15.98
N TRP A 331 7.65 -3.92 14.73
CA TRP A 331 8.99 -4.24 14.29
C TRP A 331 10.00 -3.18 14.73
N SER A 332 11.25 -3.58 14.88
CA SER A 332 12.36 -2.66 15.12
C SER A 332 13.65 -3.16 14.49
N LEU A 333 14.48 -2.24 14.04
CA LEU A 333 15.83 -2.50 13.59
C LEU A 333 16.83 -2.09 14.67
N ARG A 334 17.75 -2.96 15.00
CA ARG A 334 18.82 -2.70 15.96
C ARG A 334 20.19 -3.06 15.37
N ARG A 335 21.15 -2.17 15.50
CA ARG A 335 22.52 -2.42 15.08
C ARG A 335 23.25 -3.21 16.18
N GLY A 336 23.62 -4.47 15.89
CA GLY A 336 24.57 -5.28 16.65
C GLY A 336 26.03 -4.97 16.24
N ARG A 337 27.00 -5.71 16.75
CA ARG A 337 28.43 -5.53 16.39
C ARG A 337 28.70 -5.84 14.90
N GLN A 338 28.19 -6.94 14.39
CA GLN A 338 28.44 -7.44 13.04
C GLN A 338 27.16 -7.63 12.22
N GLU A 339 26.00 -7.39 12.80
CA GLU A 339 24.71 -7.65 12.23
C GLU A 339 23.72 -6.50 12.42
N LEU A 340 22.84 -6.31 11.46
CA LEU A 340 21.62 -5.55 11.61
C LEU A 340 20.53 -6.55 12.00
N LEU A 341 19.88 -6.33 13.12
CA LEU A 341 18.88 -7.21 13.71
C LEU A 341 17.49 -6.64 13.46
N LEU A 342 16.61 -7.44 12.88
CA LEU A 342 15.18 -7.16 12.78
C LEU A 342 14.49 -7.94 13.89
N GLU A 343 13.86 -7.23 14.80
CA GLU A 343 13.21 -7.79 15.98
C GLU A 343 11.74 -7.43 16.00
N LEU A 344 10.88 -8.40 16.24
CA LEU A 344 9.49 -8.15 16.56
C LEU A 344 9.39 -8.03 18.08
N GLY A 345 8.89 -6.92 18.57
CA GLY A 345 8.66 -6.74 20.01
C GLY A 345 7.77 -7.87 20.55
N PRO A 346 7.90 -8.21 21.82
CA PRO A 346 7.13 -9.29 22.44
C PRO A 346 5.64 -9.09 22.16
N VAL A 347 4.96 -10.15 21.75
CA VAL A 347 3.52 -10.19 21.41
C VAL A 347 2.62 -9.76 22.60
N GLY A 348 3.21 -9.47 23.75
CA GLY A 348 2.54 -8.96 24.95
C GLY A 348 2.48 -7.44 25.07
N SER A 349 3.18 -6.66 24.20
CA SER A 349 3.07 -5.20 24.17
C SER A 349 2.19 -4.68 23.02
N GLN A 350 1.66 -5.56 22.18
CA GLN A 350 0.55 -5.31 21.27
C GLN A 350 -0.73 -5.95 21.83
N GLY A 351 -1.09 -5.66 23.05
CA GLY A 351 -2.50 -5.46 23.36
C GLY A 351 -2.96 -4.44 22.32
N ALA A 352 -3.95 -4.77 21.50
CA ALA A 352 -4.65 -3.78 20.69
C ALA A 352 -4.69 -2.54 21.56
N ALA A 353 -4.06 -1.42 21.12
CA ALA A 353 -4.00 -0.22 21.94
C ALA A 353 -5.44 0.06 22.30
N ALA A 354 -5.85 -0.49 23.43
CA ALA A 354 -7.22 -0.41 23.89
C ALA A 354 -7.46 1.05 24.13
N ASP A 355 -8.59 1.53 23.66
CA ASP A 355 -9.00 2.86 24.05
C ASP A 355 -9.05 2.86 25.57
N TYR A 356 -8.43 3.86 26.18
CA TYR A 356 -8.41 4.03 27.62
C TYR A 356 -9.18 5.29 28.00
N GLU A 357 -9.82 5.25 29.16
CA GLU A 357 -10.54 6.39 29.71
C GLU A 357 -10.49 6.33 31.24
N TYR A 358 -9.94 7.38 31.85
CA TYR A 358 -9.75 7.50 33.30
C TYR A 358 -10.26 8.84 33.80
N ALA A 359 -10.96 8.84 34.92
CA ALA A 359 -11.40 10.07 35.57
C ALA A 359 -10.26 10.69 36.36
N LEU A 360 -9.91 11.93 36.03
CA LEU A 360 -8.94 12.74 36.79
C LEU A 360 -9.66 13.82 37.57
N THR A 361 -9.61 13.72 38.89
CA THR A 361 -10.11 14.80 39.79
C THR A 361 -9.10 15.96 39.78
N LEU A 362 -9.60 17.19 39.70
CA LEU A 362 -8.79 18.41 39.67
C LEU A 362 -8.84 19.17 41.01
N PRO A 363 -7.75 19.35 41.75
CA PRO A 363 -6.44 18.78 41.55
C PRO A 363 -6.35 17.31 41.92
N GLY A 364 -5.41 16.57 41.34
CA GLY A 364 -5.17 15.16 41.62
C GLY A 364 -4.28 14.49 40.58
N ALA A 365 -4.27 13.16 40.59
CA ALA A 365 -3.48 12.39 39.62
C ALA A 365 -4.14 11.08 39.30
N VAL A 366 -3.87 10.56 38.10
CA VAL A 366 -4.34 9.27 37.62
C VAL A 366 -3.22 8.53 36.90
N GLU A 367 -3.13 7.24 37.15
CA GLU A 367 -2.20 6.36 36.42
C GLU A 367 -2.85 5.92 35.11
N VAL A 368 -2.05 5.92 34.05
CA VAL A 368 -2.45 5.47 32.71
C VAL A 368 -1.50 4.35 32.29
N PRO A 369 -1.82 3.10 32.66
CA PRO A 369 -0.95 1.94 32.43
C PRO A 369 -0.60 1.76 30.94
N GLU A 370 -1.51 2.09 30.02
CA GLU A 370 -1.32 2.00 28.57
C GLU A 370 -0.22 2.92 28.08
N LEU A 371 0.10 3.97 28.83
CA LEU A 371 1.18 4.92 28.57
C LEU A 371 2.42 4.67 29.42
N GLY A 372 2.35 3.80 30.44
CA GLY A 372 3.41 3.62 31.43
C GLY A 372 3.75 4.93 32.16
N MET A 373 2.75 5.74 32.47
CA MET A 373 2.94 7.05 33.08
C MET A 373 1.75 7.52 33.90
N ARG A 374 2.02 8.49 34.79
CA ARG A 374 1.03 9.16 35.60
C ARG A 374 0.72 10.53 35.01
N ILE A 375 -0.55 10.88 34.90
CA ILE A 375 -1.00 12.24 34.56
C ILE A 375 -1.45 12.94 35.84
N GLU A 376 -0.83 14.10 36.13
CA GLU A 376 -1.08 14.84 37.31
C GLU A 376 -1.56 16.27 36.99
N ALA A 377 -2.59 16.69 37.68
CA ALA A 377 -3.12 18.06 37.68
C ALA A 377 -2.85 18.72 39.02
N ARG A 378 -2.08 19.79 39.04
CA ARG A 378 -1.78 20.59 40.25
C ARG A 378 -2.34 21.99 40.12
N VAL A 379 -2.77 22.55 41.22
CA VAL A 379 -2.96 23.99 41.34
C VAL A 379 -1.59 24.60 41.58
N VAL A 380 -1.17 25.54 40.73
CA VAL A 380 0.12 26.21 40.76
C VAL A 380 -0.08 27.72 40.85
N ASP A 381 0.87 28.43 41.44
CA ASP A 381 0.93 29.89 41.32
C ASP A 381 1.37 30.21 39.89
N ALA A 382 0.58 31.00 39.16
CA ALA A 382 0.88 31.36 37.78
C ALA A 382 2.16 32.18 37.60
N GLY A 383 2.64 32.83 38.71
CA GLY A 383 3.93 33.54 38.76
C GLY A 383 5.13 32.61 38.74
N ASP A 384 5.02 31.40 39.29
CA ASP A 384 6.13 30.45 39.46
C ASP A 384 6.37 29.63 38.19
N VAL A 385 5.51 29.73 37.18
CA VAL A 385 5.60 28.95 35.95
C VAL A 385 6.34 29.73 34.86
N SER A 386 7.31 29.08 34.21
CA SER A 386 8.10 29.71 33.15
C SER A 386 7.21 30.25 32.01
N GLU A 387 7.67 31.33 31.36
CA GLU A 387 6.92 32.00 30.30
C GLU A 387 6.53 31.06 29.12
N ARG A 388 7.37 30.05 28.85
CA ARG A 388 7.11 29.01 27.83
C ARG A 388 5.97 28.05 28.21
N GLU A 389 5.77 27.82 29.49
CA GLU A 389 4.80 26.86 30.02
C GLU A 389 3.47 27.53 30.39
N ARG A 390 3.41 28.86 30.51
CA ARG A 390 2.18 29.62 30.75
C ARG A 390 1.07 29.33 29.73
N GLY A 391 1.44 28.96 28.50
CA GLY A 391 0.50 28.51 27.48
C GLY A 391 -0.21 27.20 27.78
N GLN A 392 0.21 26.46 28.81
CA GLN A 392 -0.38 25.17 29.22
C GLN A 392 -1.25 25.26 30.47
N LEU A 393 -1.39 26.47 31.03
CA LEU A 393 -2.15 26.70 32.26
C LEU A 393 -3.63 26.89 31.97
N LEU A 394 -4.46 26.09 32.64
CA LEU A 394 -5.90 26.15 32.59
C LEU A 394 -6.47 27.06 33.68
N ASN A 395 -7.51 27.80 33.38
CA ASN A 395 -8.21 28.65 34.33
C ASN A 395 -8.95 27.79 35.38
N LEU A 396 -8.59 27.93 36.63
CA LEU A 396 -9.15 27.17 37.74
C LEU A 396 -10.66 27.33 37.86
N GLY A 397 -11.20 28.50 37.61
CA GLY A 397 -12.64 28.79 37.72
C GLY A 397 -13.50 28.27 36.57
N LEU A 398 -12.87 27.86 35.45
CA LEU A 398 -13.55 27.34 34.26
C LEU A 398 -13.51 25.82 34.14
N MET A 399 -12.72 25.14 34.98
CA MET A 399 -12.59 23.70 34.91
C MET A 399 -13.58 22.99 35.83
N PRO A 400 -14.20 21.90 35.34
CA PRO A 400 -15.02 21.05 36.18
C PRO A 400 -14.14 20.31 37.21
N ARG A 401 -14.76 19.79 38.27
CA ARG A 401 -14.03 19.07 39.32
C ARG A 401 -13.39 17.75 38.83
N VAL A 402 -13.90 17.20 37.73
CA VAL A 402 -13.41 15.95 37.10
C VAL A 402 -13.29 16.16 35.60
N VAL A 403 -12.20 15.72 35.03
CA VAL A 403 -11.99 15.60 33.58
C VAL A 403 -11.68 14.15 33.21
N LEU A 404 -12.02 13.73 32.00
CA LEU A 404 -11.71 12.40 31.49
C LEU A 404 -10.38 12.45 30.73
N ILE A 405 -9.43 11.65 31.15
CA ILE A 405 -8.17 11.40 30.44
C ILE A 405 -8.37 10.18 29.56
N ARG A 406 -8.28 10.36 28.25
CA ARG A 406 -8.40 9.26 27.29
C ARG A 406 -7.44 9.44 26.13
N ASN A 407 -7.26 8.42 25.28
CA ASN A 407 -6.68 8.63 23.97
C ASN A 407 -7.64 9.41 23.07
N TRP A 408 -7.09 10.11 22.08
CA TRP A 408 -7.91 10.83 21.12
C TRP A 408 -8.66 9.85 20.20
N HIS A 409 -9.84 10.24 19.71
CA HIS A 409 -10.68 9.48 18.79
C HIS A 409 -10.79 10.13 17.42
N ALA A 410 -11.13 9.32 16.40
CA ALA A 410 -11.40 9.84 15.06
C ALA A 410 -12.59 10.81 15.09
N GLY A 411 -12.37 12.04 14.60
CA GLY A 411 -13.34 13.12 14.68
C GLY A 411 -13.01 14.19 15.72
N ASP A 412 -12.16 13.90 16.69
CA ASP A 412 -11.75 14.87 17.70
C ASP A 412 -11.12 16.12 17.08
N ARG A 413 -11.53 17.27 17.59
CA ARG A 413 -11.01 18.58 17.20
C ARG A 413 -10.45 19.26 18.44
N PHE A 414 -9.30 19.89 18.29
CA PHE A 414 -8.64 20.68 19.33
C PHE A 414 -8.32 22.07 18.81
N TRP A 415 -8.49 23.07 19.64
CA TRP A 415 -8.24 24.47 19.29
C TRP A 415 -7.11 25.06 20.10
N PRO A 416 -5.83 24.87 19.73
CA PRO A 416 -4.72 25.50 20.43
C PRO A 416 -4.82 27.03 20.39
N ALA A 417 -4.49 27.71 21.49
CA ALA A 417 -4.67 29.15 21.67
C ALA A 417 -4.01 30.04 20.59
N HIS A 418 -3.05 29.52 19.84
CA HIS A 418 -2.33 30.26 18.79
C HIS A 418 -2.86 29.97 17.37
N THR A 419 -3.98 29.29 17.23
CA THR A 419 -4.59 28.96 15.93
C THR A 419 -5.90 29.71 15.71
N ALA A 420 -6.19 30.06 14.45
CA ALA A 420 -7.41 30.78 14.08
C ALA A 420 -8.69 29.93 14.18
N ALA A 421 -8.58 28.60 14.16
CA ALA A 421 -9.72 27.69 14.20
C ALA A 421 -9.33 26.32 14.80
N ALA A 422 -10.35 25.56 15.22
CA ALA A 422 -10.18 24.20 15.69
C ALA A 422 -9.72 23.28 14.56
N LYS A 423 -8.62 22.52 14.79
CA LYS A 423 -8.06 21.56 13.84
C LYS A 423 -8.39 20.14 14.27
N LYS A 424 -8.41 19.21 13.32
CA LYS A 424 -8.51 17.78 13.64
C LYS A 424 -7.26 17.34 14.41
N VAL A 425 -7.45 16.60 15.48
CA VAL A 425 -6.33 16.06 16.28
C VAL A 425 -5.37 15.24 15.42
N LYS A 426 -5.89 14.45 14.48
CA LYS A 426 -5.10 13.68 13.52
C LYS A 426 -4.09 14.56 12.73
N GLU A 427 -4.50 15.76 12.31
CA GLU A 427 -3.66 16.71 11.58
C GLU A 427 -2.58 17.30 12.47
N LEU A 428 -2.96 17.73 13.70
CA LEU A 428 -2.03 18.28 14.69
C LEU A 428 -0.93 17.27 15.06
N LEU A 429 -1.29 16.00 15.25
CA LEU A 429 -0.33 14.94 15.55
C LEU A 429 0.56 14.60 14.35
N SER A 430 0.04 14.68 13.13
CA SER A 430 0.85 14.49 11.91
C SER A 430 1.91 15.59 11.75
N HIS A 431 1.60 16.85 12.07
CA HIS A 431 2.55 17.95 12.09
C HIS A 431 3.66 17.80 13.15
N ARG A 432 3.41 17.03 14.20
CA ARG A 432 4.41 16.66 15.22
C ARG A 432 5.17 15.37 14.91
N HIS A 433 4.95 14.79 13.74
CA HIS A 433 5.57 13.52 13.34
C HIS A 433 5.27 12.35 14.28
N ALA A 434 4.19 12.42 15.07
CA ALA A 434 3.74 11.32 15.90
C ALA A 434 3.25 10.17 15.01
N THR A 435 3.77 8.95 15.21
CA THR A 435 3.46 7.77 14.39
C THR A 435 3.11 6.55 15.24
N GLY A 436 2.51 5.54 14.62
CA GLY A 436 2.28 4.24 15.26
C GLY A 436 1.42 4.27 16.52
N VAL A 437 1.84 3.50 17.53
CA VAL A 437 1.14 3.34 18.81
C VAL A 437 1.12 4.64 19.60
N GLU A 438 2.21 5.41 19.58
CA GLU A 438 2.28 6.72 20.26
C GLU A 438 1.19 7.66 19.76
N LYS A 439 0.97 7.73 18.45
CA LYS A 439 -0.11 8.53 17.87
C LYS A 439 -1.48 8.03 18.29
N LYS A 440 -1.70 6.71 18.32
CA LYS A 440 -2.99 6.12 18.70
C LYS A 440 -3.33 6.35 20.16
N LEU A 441 -2.34 6.22 21.05
CA LEU A 441 -2.50 6.39 22.50
C LEU A 441 -2.31 7.83 22.96
N TRP A 442 -2.21 8.82 22.10
CA TRP A 442 -1.91 10.21 22.49
C TRP A 442 -2.96 10.76 23.45
N PRO A 443 -2.57 11.19 24.69
CA PRO A 443 -3.53 11.56 25.72
C PRO A 443 -4.14 12.93 25.47
N VAL A 444 -5.43 13.01 25.78
CA VAL A 444 -6.23 14.23 25.80
C VAL A 444 -7.05 14.27 27.08
N ALA A 445 -7.37 15.47 27.55
CA ALA A 445 -8.33 15.68 28.63
C ALA A 445 -9.62 16.26 28.06
N VAL A 446 -10.75 15.63 28.40
CA VAL A 446 -12.09 16.04 27.99
C VAL A 446 -12.86 16.52 29.21
N ALA A 447 -13.43 17.71 29.14
CA ALA A 447 -14.35 18.21 30.14
C ALA A 447 -15.79 18.11 29.62
N GLU A 448 -16.69 17.63 30.44
CA GLU A 448 -18.11 17.46 30.09
C GLU A 448 -18.73 18.79 29.67
N GLY A 449 -19.41 18.81 28.53
CA GLY A 449 -19.98 20.03 27.95
C GLY A 449 -19.00 21.01 27.31
N CYS A 450 -17.67 20.86 27.52
CA CYS A 450 -16.63 21.76 27.03
C CYS A 450 -15.76 21.15 25.91
N GLY A 451 -15.78 19.82 25.74
CA GLY A 451 -14.93 19.12 24.79
C GLY A 451 -13.48 18.99 25.26
N LEU A 452 -12.54 18.99 24.30
CA LEU A 452 -11.12 18.82 24.58
C LEU A 452 -10.50 20.09 25.21
N VAL A 453 -10.12 20.01 26.47
CA VAL A 453 -9.55 21.14 27.23
C VAL A 453 -8.02 21.08 27.33
N TRP A 454 -7.41 19.90 27.18
CA TRP A 454 -5.98 19.71 27.18
C TRP A 454 -5.55 18.59 26.23
N MET A 455 -4.41 18.74 25.63
CA MET A 455 -3.75 17.72 24.79
C MET A 455 -2.24 17.79 25.04
N ARG A 456 -1.63 16.63 25.22
CA ARG A 456 -0.19 16.48 25.46
C ARG A 456 0.64 17.32 24.51
N GLY A 457 1.50 18.19 25.08
CA GLY A 457 2.47 18.98 24.31
C GLY A 457 1.90 20.09 23.44
N PHE A 458 0.63 20.45 23.60
CA PHE A 458 -0.01 21.59 22.92
C PHE A 458 -0.45 22.66 23.93
N ALA A 459 -0.48 23.91 23.48
CA ALA A 459 -1.07 24.98 24.28
C ALA A 459 -2.58 24.71 24.46
N VAL A 460 -3.08 25.00 25.67
CA VAL A 460 -4.52 24.86 25.96
C VAL A 460 -5.37 25.82 25.12
N PRO A 461 -6.64 25.49 24.84
CA PRO A 461 -7.53 26.39 24.10
C PRO A 461 -7.65 27.75 24.78
N ALA A 462 -7.70 28.81 23.99
CA ALA A 462 -7.80 30.20 24.51
C ALA A 462 -8.98 30.39 25.47
N ALA A 463 -10.09 29.71 25.22
CA ALA A 463 -11.30 29.76 26.05
C ALA A 463 -11.09 29.21 27.48
N PHE A 464 -10.11 28.34 27.68
CA PHE A 464 -9.84 27.70 28.98
C PHE A 464 -8.50 28.12 29.58
N ARG A 465 -7.78 29.00 28.90
CA ARG A 465 -6.46 29.48 29.36
C ARG A 465 -6.57 30.39 30.61
N ALA A 466 -5.64 30.22 31.53
CA ALA A 466 -5.52 31.13 32.65
C ALA A 466 -5.26 32.58 32.17
N SER A 467 -5.94 33.54 32.76
CA SER A 467 -5.74 34.98 32.48
C SER A 467 -4.33 35.46 32.83
N PRO A 468 -3.78 36.45 32.13
CA PRO A 468 -2.43 36.95 32.44
C PRO A 468 -2.20 37.45 33.88
N GLY A 469 -3.24 37.74 34.64
CA GLY A 469 -3.21 38.17 36.03
C GLY A 469 -3.75 37.14 37.02
N ALA A 470 -3.99 35.90 36.61
CA ALA A 470 -4.47 34.86 37.52
C ALA A 470 -3.40 34.53 38.56
N LEU A 471 -3.80 34.52 39.82
CA LEU A 471 -2.90 34.11 40.95
C LEU A 471 -2.68 32.59 40.91
N GLN A 472 -3.75 31.81 40.62
CA GLN A 472 -3.72 30.34 40.59
C GLN A 472 -4.24 29.79 39.27
N ALA A 473 -3.65 28.69 38.85
CA ALA A 473 -4.03 27.99 37.63
C ALA A 473 -3.87 26.47 37.80
N ILE A 474 -4.54 25.70 36.97
CA ILE A 474 -4.34 24.24 36.90
C ILE A 474 -3.31 23.93 35.82
N TRP A 475 -2.32 23.13 36.18
CA TRP A 475 -1.30 22.63 35.30
C TRP A 475 -1.38 21.11 35.20
N ILE A 476 -1.74 20.58 34.01
CA ILE A 476 -1.79 19.13 33.71
C ILE A 476 -0.45 18.71 33.11
N ARG A 477 0.24 17.76 33.75
CA ARG A 477 1.57 17.26 33.35
C ARG A 477 1.59 15.74 33.32
N GLN A 478 2.53 15.23 32.54
CA GLN A 478 2.94 13.84 32.58
C GLN A 478 4.13 13.65 33.47
N ILE A 479 4.10 12.65 34.29
CA ILE A 479 5.19 12.23 35.16
C ILE A 479 5.52 10.79 34.77
N PRO A 480 6.75 10.50 34.27
CA PRO A 480 7.19 9.13 34.08
C PRO A 480 7.13 8.37 35.41
N GLU A 481 6.67 7.11 35.40
CA GLU A 481 6.87 6.24 36.55
C GLU A 481 8.38 6.10 36.79
N MET A 482 8.85 6.45 37.98
CA MET A 482 10.19 6.07 38.41
C MET A 482 10.17 4.56 38.66
N MET A 483 10.97 3.80 37.89
CA MET A 483 11.28 2.43 38.17
C MET A 483 12.03 2.28 39.48
#